data_1fa3c4aa2ffd46e330fc80e44f5d3331
#
_entry.id   1fa3c4aa2ffd46e330fc80e44f5d3331
#
_cell.length_a   1.000
_cell.length_b   1.000
_cell.length_c   1.000
_cell.angle_alpha   90.00
_cell.angle_beta   90.00
_cell.angle_gamma   90.00
#
_symmetry.space_group_name_H-M   'P 1'
#
loop_
_entity.id
_entity.type
_entity.pdbx_description
1 polymer ?
#
loop_
_entity_poly.entity_id
_entity_poly.type
_entity_poly.pdbx_seq_one_letter_code
_entity_poly.pdbx_strand_id
1 'polypeptide(L)'
;RGRLGYNLLEKELLKRDFEIYVPLLENTKIDCIICKNGTLLKLQIKTIQTSRGHKNLPVRKISHNQGEYKIHNYTSAEIDFFIGADVETDDLYIIPVSIIEQYKSAISITTLEFYKNNFALLEPQVGNNLSGCDDVGETLTGNTEGIE
;
A
#
# COMPACT_ATOMS: atom_id res chain seq x y z
N ARG A 1 -16.75 5.39 1.76
CA ARG A 1 -16.34 4.19 1.08
C ARG A 1 -14.85 3.97 1.10
N GLY A 2 -14.08 4.99 0.74
CA GLY A 2 -12.64 4.91 0.90
C GLY A 2 -12.23 4.71 2.34
N ARG A 3 -13.00 5.23 3.26
CA ARG A 3 -12.71 5.07 4.68
C ARG A 3 -12.76 3.61 5.11
N LEU A 4 -13.70 2.83 4.58
CA LEU A 4 -13.80 1.43 4.95
C LEU A 4 -12.56 0.66 4.51
N GLY A 5 -12.08 0.92 3.30
CA GLY A 5 -10.88 0.26 2.83
C GLY A 5 -9.68 0.61 3.67
N TYR A 6 -9.55 1.88 4.03
CA TYR A 6 -8.44 2.30 4.88
C TYR A 6 -8.51 1.65 6.27
N ASN A 7 -9.72 1.56 6.84
CA ASN A 7 -9.88 0.95 8.15
C ASN A 7 -9.48 -0.53 8.14
N LEU A 8 -9.80 -1.24 7.06
CA LEU A 8 -9.39 -2.63 6.92
C LEU A 8 -7.87 -2.73 6.90
N LEU A 9 -7.23 -1.88 6.13
CA LEU A 9 -5.78 -1.89 6.02
C LEU A 9 -5.13 -1.54 7.35
N GLU A 10 -5.62 -0.49 8.01
CA GLU A 10 -5.06 -0.05 9.27
C GLU A 10 -5.07 -1.18 10.29
N LYS A 11 -6.21 -1.87 10.40
CA LYS A 11 -6.33 -2.98 11.34
C LYS A 11 -5.29 -4.06 11.08
N GLU A 12 -5.12 -4.44 9.82
CA GLU A 12 -4.19 -5.51 9.48
C GLU A 12 -2.74 -5.09 9.69
N LEU A 13 -2.44 -3.83 9.42
CA LEU A 13 -1.09 -3.33 9.63
C LEU A 13 -0.73 -3.25 11.10
N LEU A 14 -1.66 -2.78 11.94
CA LEU A 14 -1.42 -2.69 13.37
C LEU A 14 -1.24 -4.07 13.99
N LYS A 15 -1.99 -5.06 13.52
CA LYS A 15 -1.82 -6.43 14.00
C LYS A 15 -0.44 -6.99 13.69
N ARG A 16 0.22 -6.43 12.69
CA ARG A 16 1.54 -6.89 12.25
C ARG A 16 2.66 -5.96 12.71
N ASP A 17 2.34 -5.08 13.65
CA ASP A 17 3.32 -4.19 14.29
C ASP A 17 3.96 -3.18 13.36
N PHE A 18 3.24 -2.74 12.33
CA PHE A 18 3.68 -1.62 11.52
C PHE A 18 3.32 -0.31 12.20
N GLU A 19 4.20 0.68 12.09
CA GLU A 19 3.86 2.05 12.41
C GLU A 19 3.23 2.68 11.20
N ILE A 20 2.22 3.51 11.41
CA ILE A 20 1.47 4.12 10.30
C ILE A 20 1.52 5.63 10.44
N TYR A 21 1.91 6.31 9.38
CA TYR A 21 1.95 7.77 9.30
C TYR A 21 1.01 8.22 8.19
N VAL A 22 0.19 9.22 8.46
CA VAL A 22 -0.76 9.73 7.47
C VAL A 22 -0.44 11.16 7.12
N PRO A 23 -0.72 11.58 5.87
CA PRO A 23 -0.47 12.96 5.47
C PRO A 23 -1.38 13.93 6.21
N LEU A 24 -0.85 15.08 6.53
CA LEU A 24 -1.63 16.15 7.14
C LEU A 24 -2.60 16.77 6.14
N LEU A 25 -2.18 16.85 4.88
CA LEU A 25 -3.00 17.48 3.84
C LEU A 25 -3.77 16.42 3.07
N GLU A 26 -4.96 16.79 2.63
CA GLU A 26 -5.75 15.91 1.79
C GLU A 26 -5.28 15.98 0.34
N ASN A 27 -5.78 15.06 -0.48
CA ASN A 27 -5.50 15.02 -1.92
C ASN A 27 -4.06 14.73 -2.28
N THR A 28 -3.34 14.07 -1.39
CA THR A 28 -2.00 13.60 -1.72
C THR A 28 -2.10 12.25 -2.42
N LYS A 29 -1.05 11.87 -3.12
CA LYS A 29 -0.99 10.57 -3.80
C LYS A 29 -0.66 9.44 -2.85
N ILE A 30 -0.20 9.77 -1.66
CA ILE A 30 0.15 8.82 -0.63
C ILE A 30 -0.95 8.86 0.41
N ASP A 31 -1.58 7.73 0.68
CA ASP A 31 -2.59 7.67 1.72
C ASP A 31 -1.98 7.42 3.09
N CYS A 32 -0.88 6.67 3.13
CA CYS A 32 -0.14 6.52 4.36
C CYS A 32 1.27 6.02 4.05
N ILE A 33 2.13 6.19 5.03
CA ILE A 33 3.48 5.62 5.00
C ILE A 33 3.54 4.64 6.15
N ILE A 34 4.04 3.44 5.90
CA ILE A 34 4.23 2.46 6.96
C ILE A 34 5.71 2.27 7.22
N CYS A 35 6.01 1.88 8.45
CA CYS A 35 7.39 1.75 8.88
C CYS A 35 7.55 0.52 9.74
N LYS A 36 8.57 -0.27 9.44
CA LYS A 36 8.89 -1.44 10.24
C LYS A 36 10.35 -1.79 10.03
N ASN A 37 11.08 -1.97 11.13
CA ASN A 37 12.48 -2.40 11.11
C ASN A 37 13.33 -1.57 10.14
N GLY A 38 13.16 -0.25 10.20
CA GLY A 38 13.98 0.65 9.39
C GLY A 38 13.52 0.86 7.97
N THR A 39 12.45 0.24 7.55
CA THR A 39 11.95 0.34 6.18
C THR A 39 10.68 1.16 6.14
N LEU A 40 10.67 2.17 5.27
CA LEU A 40 9.50 3.02 5.03
C LEU A 40 8.90 2.68 3.68
N LEU A 41 7.59 2.52 3.63
CA LEU A 41 6.88 2.23 2.38
C LEU A 41 5.70 3.18 2.22
N LYS A 42 5.56 3.73 1.03
CA LYS A 42 4.47 4.66 0.69
C LYS A 42 3.34 3.88 0.05
N LEU A 43 2.14 4.04 0.58
CA LEU A 43 0.97 3.27 0.14
C LEU A 43 -0.14 4.16 -0.38
N GLN A 44 -0.82 3.68 -1.43
CA GLN A 44 -2.05 4.26 -1.95
C GLN A 44 -3.13 3.19 -1.84
N ILE A 45 -4.33 3.57 -1.42
CA ILE A 45 -5.43 2.64 -1.20
C ILE A 45 -6.58 2.99 -2.12
N LYS A 46 -7.16 1.98 -2.76
CA LYS A 46 -8.35 2.14 -3.58
C LYS A 46 -9.32 1.01 -3.27
N THR A 47 -10.61 1.33 -3.34
CA THR A 47 -11.65 0.33 -3.15
C THR A 47 -11.91 -0.39 -4.45
N ILE A 48 -12.03 -1.71 -4.36
CA ILE A 48 -12.40 -2.54 -5.51
C ILE A 48 -13.85 -2.25 -5.86
N GLN A 49 -14.13 -2.15 -7.14
CA GLN A 49 -15.46 -1.83 -7.65
C GLN A 49 -16.02 -3.00 -8.40
N THR A 50 -17.34 -3.17 -8.30
CA THR A 50 -18.04 -4.20 -9.06
C THR A 50 -18.80 -3.54 -10.21
N SER A 51 -18.58 -4.06 -11.41
CA SER A 51 -19.27 -3.58 -12.59
C SER A 51 -19.69 -4.79 -13.41
N ARG A 52 -21.00 -4.90 -13.67
CA ARG A 52 -21.55 -6.00 -14.47
C ARG A 52 -21.12 -7.37 -13.94
N GLY A 53 -21.09 -7.51 -12.63
CA GLY A 53 -20.73 -8.77 -12.00
C GLY A 53 -19.24 -9.05 -11.92
N HIS A 54 -18.42 -8.15 -12.41
CA HIS A 54 -16.97 -8.31 -12.36
C HIS A 54 -16.37 -7.31 -11.38
N LYS A 55 -15.38 -7.75 -10.63
CA LYS A 55 -14.69 -6.89 -9.69
C LYS A 55 -13.39 -6.40 -10.29
N ASN A 56 -13.17 -5.09 -10.21
CA ASN A 56 -12.01 -4.44 -10.79
C ASN A 56 -11.41 -3.46 -9.79
N LEU A 57 -10.11 -3.29 -9.87
CA LEU A 57 -9.40 -2.29 -9.10
C LEU A 57 -9.04 -1.12 -10.00
N PRO A 58 -9.61 0.07 -9.75
CA PRO A 58 -9.20 1.25 -10.51
C PRO A 58 -7.80 1.66 -10.12
N VAL A 59 -6.94 1.93 -11.10
CA VAL A 59 -5.52 2.20 -10.84
C VAL A 59 -5.08 3.57 -11.35
N ARG A 60 -6.03 4.45 -11.62
CA ARG A 60 -5.71 5.80 -12.04
C ARG A 60 -6.54 6.79 -11.24
N LYS A 61 -6.02 7.99 -11.11
CA LYS A 61 -6.74 9.06 -10.46
C LYS A 61 -7.28 10.00 -11.54
N ILE A 62 -8.55 10.33 -11.45
CA ILE A 62 -9.18 11.31 -12.32
C ILE A 62 -9.52 12.51 -11.47
N SER A 63 -9.04 13.67 -11.86
CA SER A 63 -9.38 14.90 -11.17
C SER A 63 -10.07 15.84 -12.12
N HIS A 64 -11.07 16.55 -11.61
CA HIS A 64 -11.82 17.54 -12.37
C HIS A 64 -11.47 18.92 -11.83
N ASN A 65 -11.08 19.80 -12.71
CA ASN A 65 -10.77 21.16 -12.33
C ASN A 65 -11.26 22.09 -13.42
N GLN A 66 -12.24 22.95 -13.09
CA GLN A 66 -12.76 23.98 -14.00
C GLN A 66 -13.24 23.40 -15.34
N GLY A 67 -13.93 22.27 -15.28
CA GLY A 67 -14.47 21.69 -16.50
C GLY A 67 -13.52 20.80 -17.26
N GLU A 68 -12.28 20.75 -16.88
CA GLU A 68 -11.29 19.85 -17.45
C GLU A 68 -11.08 18.68 -16.50
N TYR A 69 -10.75 17.52 -17.07
CA TYR A 69 -10.34 16.42 -16.20
C TYR A 69 -8.95 15.94 -16.62
N LYS A 70 -8.19 15.54 -15.64
CA LYS A 70 -6.85 15.00 -15.84
C LYS A 70 -6.80 13.59 -15.34
N ILE A 71 -6.11 12.75 -16.10
CA ILE A 71 -5.89 11.37 -15.70
C ILE A 71 -4.47 11.27 -15.20
N HIS A 72 -4.32 10.69 -14.02
CA HIS A 72 -3.02 10.49 -13.42
C HIS A 72 -2.81 9.01 -13.13
N ASN A 73 -1.69 8.49 -13.61
CA ASN A 73 -1.29 7.13 -13.30
C ASN A 73 -0.18 7.16 -12.25
N TYR A 74 -0.21 6.21 -11.35
CA TYR A 74 0.76 6.15 -10.26
C TYR A 74 2.07 5.55 -10.74
N THR A 75 3.19 6.03 -10.21
CA THR A 75 4.52 5.57 -10.60
C THR A 75 5.32 5.20 -9.35
N SER A 76 6.42 4.50 -9.58
CA SER A 76 7.31 4.08 -8.50
C SER A 76 7.99 5.26 -7.80
N ALA A 77 8.01 6.43 -8.44
CA ALA A 77 8.52 7.63 -7.78
C ALA A 77 7.56 8.15 -6.72
N GLU A 78 6.30 7.78 -6.81
CA GLU A 78 5.26 8.33 -5.94
C GLU A 78 4.84 7.38 -4.83
N ILE A 79 4.71 6.11 -5.12
CA ILE A 79 4.29 5.11 -4.14
C ILE A 79 5.10 3.83 -4.32
N ASP A 80 5.10 3.01 -3.29
CA ASP A 80 5.77 1.72 -3.34
C ASP A 80 4.77 0.59 -3.58
N PHE A 81 3.62 0.67 -2.93
CA PHE A 81 2.58 -0.34 -3.06
C PHE A 81 1.22 0.31 -3.23
N PHE A 82 0.38 -0.37 -3.99
CA PHE A 82 -0.99 0.02 -4.22
C PHE A 82 -1.87 -1.03 -3.56
N ILE A 83 -2.78 -0.58 -2.70
CA ILE A 83 -3.61 -1.51 -1.94
C ILE A 83 -5.03 -1.47 -2.49
N GLY A 84 -5.53 -2.63 -2.92
CA GLY A 84 -6.91 -2.77 -3.34
C GLY A 84 -7.73 -3.35 -2.21
N ALA A 85 -8.78 -2.66 -1.80
CA ALA A 85 -9.60 -3.12 -0.70
C ALA A 85 -10.96 -3.61 -1.20
N ASP A 86 -11.26 -4.87 -0.96
CA ASP A 86 -12.58 -5.43 -1.25
C ASP A 86 -13.38 -5.37 0.04
N VAL A 87 -14.22 -4.34 0.16
CA VAL A 87 -14.96 -4.14 1.42
C VAL A 87 -16.12 -5.12 1.59
N GLU A 88 -16.45 -5.87 0.56
CA GLU A 88 -17.49 -6.90 0.68
C GLU A 88 -16.96 -8.17 1.31
N THR A 89 -15.71 -8.50 1.04
CA THR A 89 -15.11 -9.74 1.52
C THR A 89 -14.02 -9.50 2.56
N ASP A 90 -13.66 -8.24 2.80
CA ASP A 90 -12.58 -7.84 3.70
C ASP A 90 -11.20 -8.28 3.20
N ASP A 91 -11.08 -8.57 1.91
CA ASP A 91 -9.79 -8.92 1.34
C ASP A 91 -9.01 -7.69 0.94
N LEU A 92 -7.70 -7.75 1.12
CA LEU A 92 -6.79 -6.69 0.72
C LEU A 92 -5.78 -7.24 -0.26
N TYR A 93 -5.58 -6.52 -1.35
CA TYR A 93 -4.62 -6.90 -2.38
C TYR A 93 -3.41 -5.99 -2.26
N ILE A 94 -2.24 -6.57 -2.02
CA ILE A 94 -1.00 -5.83 -1.78
C ILE A 94 -0.20 -5.88 -3.08
N ILE A 95 -0.22 -4.80 -3.85
CA ILE A 95 0.27 -4.83 -5.22
C ILE A 95 1.46 -3.90 -5.39
N PRO A 96 2.63 -4.43 -5.77
CA PRO A 96 3.78 -3.56 -6.06
C PRO A 96 3.43 -2.57 -7.17
N VAL A 97 3.93 -1.36 -7.06
CA VAL A 97 3.60 -0.33 -8.04
C VAL A 97 4.05 -0.72 -9.45
N SER A 98 5.09 -1.54 -9.57
CA SER A 98 5.56 -1.99 -10.88
C SER A 98 4.49 -2.77 -11.64
N ILE A 99 3.61 -3.46 -10.92
CA ILE A 99 2.48 -4.14 -11.56
C ILE A 99 1.44 -3.13 -11.99
N ILE A 100 1.17 -2.15 -11.14
CA ILE A 100 0.19 -1.10 -11.43
C ILE A 100 0.60 -0.31 -12.67
N GLU A 101 1.88 -0.06 -12.84
CA GLU A 101 2.38 0.71 -13.98
C GLU A 101 2.09 0.06 -15.33
N GLN A 102 1.79 -1.22 -15.35
CA GLN A 102 1.50 -1.94 -16.58
C GLN A 102 0.07 -1.74 -17.06
N TYR A 103 -0.78 -1.10 -16.26
CA TYR A 103 -2.19 -0.94 -16.57
C TYR A 103 -2.55 0.53 -16.65
N LYS A 104 -3.51 0.85 -17.54
CA LYS A 104 -3.89 2.25 -17.76
C LYS A 104 -5.06 2.69 -16.91
N SER A 105 -6.03 1.84 -16.65
CA SER A 105 -7.25 2.29 -15.97
C SER A 105 -7.71 1.38 -14.87
N ALA A 106 -7.75 0.07 -15.07
CA ALA A 106 -8.25 -0.85 -14.06
C ALA A 106 -7.68 -2.23 -14.28
N ILE A 107 -7.67 -3.02 -13.21
CA ILE A 107 -7.16 -4.38 -13.24
C ILE A 107 -8.26 -5.30 -12.71
N SER A 108 -8.54 -6.39 -13.44
CA SER A 108 -9.46 -7.40 -12.93
C SER A 108 -8.85 -8.11 -11.75
N ILE A 109 -9.59 -8.28 -10.68
CA ILE A 109 -8.99 -8.87 -9.48
C ILE A 109 -8.66 -10.36 -9.68
N THR A 110 -9.23 -10.99 -10.69
CA THR A 110 -8.87 -12.38 -10.97
C THR A 110 -7.41 -12.53 -11.36
N THR A 111 -6.79 -11.47 -11.87
CA THR A 111 -5.37 -11.49 -12.21
C THR A 111 -4.49 -11.13 -11.04
N LEU A 112 -5.08 -10.78 -9.90
CA LEU A 112 -4.34 -10.31 -8.73
C LEU A 112 -4.33 -11.31 -7.58
N GLU A 113 -4.67 -12.55 -7.86
CA GLU A 113 -4.83 -13.56 -6.80
C GLU A 113 -3.57 -13.73 -5.97
N PHE A 114 -2.40 -13.65 -6.58
CA PHE A 114 -1.13 -13.78 -5.87
C PHE A 114 -0.97 -12.73 -4.78
N TYR A 115 -1.56 -11.55 -4.98
CA TYR A 115 -1.40 -10.42 -4.08
C TYR A 115 -2.45 -10.36 -2.98
N LYS A 116 -3.43 -11.26 -3.02
CA LYS A 116 -4.55 -11.24 -2.10
C LYS A 116 -4.08 -11.59 -0.69
N ASN A 117 -4.28 -10.64 0.21
CA ASN A 117 -3.88 -10.76 1.62
C ASN A 117 -2.41 -11.17 1.80
N ASN A 118 -1.58 -10.80 0.86
CA ASN A 118 -0.17 -11.18 0.85
C ASN A 118 0.65 -10.12 1.56
N PHE A 119 0.48 -10.02 2.87
CA PHE A 119 1.15 -8.99 3.67
C PHE A 119 2.65 -9.22 3.79
N ALA A 120 3.11 -10.41 3.47
CA ALA A 120 4.55 -10.68 3.48
C ALA A 120 5.30 -9.76 2.52
N LEU A 121 4.63 -9.27 1.47
CA LEU A 121 5.25 -8.36 0.53
C LEU A 121 5.64 -7.02 1.17
N LEU A 122 4.99 -6.66 2.27
CA LEU A 122 5.27 -5.42 2.97
C LEU A 122 6.37 -5.58 4.02
N GLU A 123 6.75 -6.80 4.34
CA GLU A 123 7.76 -7.01 5.37
C GLU A 123 9.14 -6.61 4.86
N PRO A 124 9.97 -5.99 5.73
CA PRO A 124 11.30 -5.59 5.30
C PRO A 124 12.13 -6.78 4.88
N GLN A 125 12.93 -6.58 3.85
CA GLN A 125 13.85 -7.61 3.42
C GLN A 125 15.09 -7.59 4.28
N VAL A 126 15.66 -8.77 4.50
CA VAL A 126 16.89 -8.87 5.28
C VAL A 126 18.00 -8.10 4.57
N GLY A 127 18.66 -7.24 5.32
CA GLY A 127 19.75 -6.46 4.75
C GLY A 127 19.35 -5.14 4.13
N ASN A 128 18.07 -4.83 4.09
CA ASN A 128 17.58 -3.59 3.49
C ASN A 128 17.12 -2.61 4.56
N ASN A 129 17.99 -2.26 5.46
CA ASN A 129 17.62 -1.40 6.59
C ASN A 129 18.15 0.00 6.41
N LEU A 130 17.96 0.58 5.24
CA LEU A 130 18.58 1.86 4.97
C LEU A 130 17.63 3.03 5.15
N SER A 131 16.38 2.78 5.42
CA SER A 131 15.40 3.85 5.52
C SER A 131 15.43 4.52 6.87
N GLY A 132 14.69 5.58 7.00
CA GLY A 132 14.73 6.43 8.16
C GLY A 132 13.93 6.00 9.36
N CYS A 133 13.30 4.85 9.32
CA CYS A 133 12.49 4.40 10.43
C CYS A 133 13.41 3.87 11.53
N ASP A 134 13.12 4.23 12.76
CA ASP A 134 14.00 3.96 13.87
C ASP A 134 13.70 2.61 14.52
N ASP A 135 14.71 1.76 14.59
CA ASP A 135 14.52 0.45 15.16
C ASP A 135 15.77 0.03 15.90
N VAL A 136 16.33 0.96 16.61
CA VAL A 136 17.66 0.81 17.17
C VAL A 136 17.77 -0.25 18.22
N GLY A 137 16.78 -0.34 19.07
CA GLY A 137 16.87 -1.24 20.20
C GLY A 137 17.09 -2.66 19.82
N GLU A 138 16.35 -3.11 18.85
CA GLU A 138 16.48 -4.50 18.45
C GLU A 138 17.79 -4.77 17.79
N THR A 139 18.21 -3.86 16.98
CA THR A 139 19.45 -4.02 16.28
C THR A 139 20.61 -4.23 17.25
N LEU A 140 20.64 -3.42 18.28
CA LEU A 140 21.71 -3.52 19.25
C LEU A 140 21.69 -4.85 19.95
N THR A 141 20.52 -5.30 20.30
CA THR A 141 20.41 -6.54 21.00
C THR A 141 20.94 -7.69 20.17
N GLY A 142 20.54 -7.72 18.92
CA GLY A 142 20.99 -8.79 18.09
C GLY A 142 22.48 -8.80 17.92
N ASN A 143 23.07 -7.65 17.79
CA ASN A 143 24.50 -7.59 17.63
C ASN A 143 25.22 -8.11 18.84
N THR A 144 24.72 -7.79 19.99
CA THR A 144 25.38 -8.19 21.21
C THR A 144 25.49 -9.68 21.30
N GLU A 145 24.44 -10.34 20.92
CA GLU A 145 24.50 -11.76 21.01
C GLU A 145 25.35 -12.38 19.99
N GLY A 146 25.43 -11.80 18.84
CA GLY A 146 26.21 -12.36 17.77
C GLY A 146 27.67 -12.49 18.11
N ILE A 147 28.12 -11.80 19.11
CA ILE A 147 29.51 -11.82 19.47
C ILE A 147 29.89 -13.06 20.21
N GLU A 148 28.97 -13.61 20.90
CA GLU A 148 29.31 -14.79 21.66
C GLU A 148 29.59 -15.94 20.80
#